data_1630fd3cf7b827ffb835e4fcd0a0c4ac
#
_entry.id   1630fd3cf7b827ffb835e4fcd0a0c4ac
#
_cell.length_a   1.000
_cell.length_b   1.000
_cell.length_c   1.000
_cell.angle_alpha   90.00
_cell.angle_beta   90.00
_cell.angle_gamma   90.00
#
_symmetry.space_group_name_H-M   'P 1'
#
loop_
_entity.id
_entity.type
_entity.pdbx_description
1 polymer ?
#
loop_
_entity_poly.entity_id
_entity_poly.type
_entity_poly.pdbx_seq_one_letter_code
_entity_poly.pdbx_strand_id
1 'polypeptide(L)'
;MMELQHQRLMVLAGQLQLESLISAAPALSQQAVDQEWSYMDFLEHLLHEEKLARHQRKQAMYTRMAAFPAVKTFEEYDFTFATGAPQKQLQSLRSLSFIERNENIVLLGPSGVGKTHLAIAMGYEAVRAGIKVRFTTAADLLLQLSTAQRQGRYKTTLQRGVMAPRLLIIDEIGYLPFSQEEAKLFFQVIAKRYEKSAMIQMCIRDSFGCISCTLRTSEFKLRFDVSSE
;
A
#
# COMPACT_ATOMS: atom_id res chain seq x y z
N MET A 1 -8.75 -36.98 29.91
CA MET A 1 -7.33 -36.62 29.80
C MET A 1 -7.04 -35.68 28.63
N MET A 2 -7.56 -35.91 27.45
CA MET A 2 -7.36 -35.03 26.26
C MET A 2 -7.86 -33.59 26.47
N GLU A 3 -8.96 -33.38 27.16
CA GLU A 3 -9.53 -32.05 27.40
C GLU A 3 -8.63 -31.16 28.29
N LEU A 4 -8.05 -31.74 29.34
CA LEU A 4 -7.06 -31.04 30.20
C LEU A 4 -5.76 -30.69 29.47
N GLN A 5 -5.33 -31.52 28.52
CA GLN A 5 -4.15 -31.25 27.71
C GLN A 5 -4.44 -30.14 26.71
N HIS A 6 -5.60 -30.15 26.06
CA HIS A 6 -6.02 -29.10 25.15
C HIS A 6 -6.13 -27.73 25.83
N GLN A 7 -6.73 -27.69 27.04
CA GLN A 7 -6.82 -26.46 27.83
C GLN A 7 -5.43 -25.87 28.17
N ARG A 8 -4.46 -26.74 28.57
CA ARG A 8 -3.08 -26.27 28.81
C ARG A 8 -2.43 -25.72 27.56
N LEU A 9 -2.62 -26.37 26.40
CA LEU A 9 -2.11 -25.89 25.13
C LEU A 9 -2.74 -24.54 24.75
N MET A 10 -4.04 -24.36 24.96
CA MET A 10 -4.71 -23.08 24.71
C MET A 10 -4.13 -21.95 25.56
N VAL A 11 -3.87 -22.19 26.84
CA VAL A 11 -3.27 -21.18 27.73
C VAL A 11 -1.86 -20.79 27.25
N LEU A 12 -1.03 -21.78 26.91
CA LEU A 12 0.33 -21.54 26.42
C LEU A 12 0.33 -20.82 25.08
N ALA A 13 -0.54 -21.25 24.16
CA ALA A 13 -0.68 -20.60 22.85
C ALA A 13 -1.16 -19.15 22.97
N GLY A 14 -2.10 -18.86 23.87
CA GLY A 14 -2.53 -17.51 24.16
C GLY A 14 -1.40 -16.62 24.69
N GLN A 15 -0.57 -17.12 25.63
CA GLN A 15 0.60 -16.41 26.15
C GLN A 15 1.64 -16.11 25.06
N LEU A 16 1.81 -17.03 24.12
CA LEU A 16 2.74 -16.91 22.99
C LEU A 16 2.11 -16.24 21.75
N GLN A 17 0.84 -15.86 21.82
CA GLN A 17 0.08 -15.33 20.70
C GLN A 17 0.06 -16.26 19.46
N LEU A 18 -0.12 -17.56 19.69
CA LEU A 18 -0.17 -18.64 18.69
C LEU A 18 -1.60 -19.20 18.54
N GLU A 19 -2.58 -18.29 18.49
CA GLU A 19 -4.01 -18.67 18.50
C GLU A 19 -4.43 -19.50 17.27
N SER A 20 -3.86 -19.18 16.10
CA SER A 20 -4.18 -19.88 14.85
C SER A 20 -3.60 -21.29 14.82
N LEU A 21 -2.38 -21.46 15.37
CA LEU A 21 -1.73 -22.76 15.53
C LEU A 21 -2.61 -23.72 16.34
N ILE A 22 -3.08 -23.28 17.51
CA ILE A 22 -3.88 -24.14 18.39
C ILE A 22 -5.28 -24.41 17.82
N SER A 23 -5.83 -23.44 17.10
CA SER A 23 -7.12 -23.60 16.40
C SER A 23 -7.05 -24.65 15.28
N ALA A 24 -5.92 -24.73 14.56
CA ALA A 24 -5.70 -25.71 13.50
C ALA A 24 -5.28 -27.10 14.02
N ALA A 25 -4.76 -27.19 15.25
CA ALA A 25 -4.16 -28.39 15.80
C ALA A 25 -5.08 -29.64 15.75
N PRO A 26 -6.38 -29.58 16.05
CA PRO A 26 -7.24 -30.78 15.99
C PRO A 26 -7.36 -31.34 14.57
N ALA A 27 -7.58 -30.50 13.58
CA ALA A 27 -7.71 -30.92 12.18
C ALA A 27 -6.38 -31.46 11.63
N LEU A 28 -5.27 -30.79 11.91
CA LEU A 28 -3.93 -31.25 11.50
C LEU A 28 -3.50 -32.54 12.20
N SER A 29 -3.93 -32.75 13.47
CA SER A 29 -3.66 -34.01 14.18
C SER A 29 -4.33 -35.20 13.49
N GLN A 30 -5.57 -35.01 13.01
CA GLN A 30 -6.27 -36.08 12.27
C GLN A 30 -5.56 -36.36 10.93
N GLN A 31 -5.18 -35.31 10.20
CA GLN A 31 -4.44 -35.45 8.94
C GLN A 31 -3.08 -36.13 9.14
N ALA A 32 -2.38 -35.80 10.24
CA ALA A 32 -1.09 -36.41 10.57
C ALA A 32 -1.22 -37.93 10.80
N VAL A 33 -2.31 -38.40 11.43
CA VAL A 33 -2.59 -39.81 11.58
C VAL A 33 -2.89 -40.46 10.24
N ASP A 34 -3.78 -39.84 9.46
CA ASP A 34 -4.25 -40.40 8.17
C ASP A 34 -3.11 -40.47 7.13
N GLN A 35 -2.11 -39.59 7.21
CA GLN A 35 -0.98 -39.49 6.26
C GLN A 35 0.35 -39.97 6.85
N GLU A 36 0.32 -40.54 8.04
CA GLU A 36 1.51 -41.09 8.73
C GLU A 36 2.66 -40.07 8.87
N TRP A 37 2.34 -38.82 9.20
CA TRP A 37 3.34 -37.76 9.35
C TRP A 37 4.27 -38.03 10.53
N SER A 38 5.54 -37.63 10.37
CA SER A 38 6.45 -37.56 11.51
C SER A 38 6.04 -36.43 12.46
N TYR A 39 6.51 -36.48 13.71
CA TYR A 39 6.29 -35.39 14.66
C TYR A 39 6.84 -34.05 14.17
N MET A 40 7.91 -34.07 13.37
CA MET A 40 8.52 -32.86 12.81
C MET A 40 7.67 -32.28 11.68
N ASP A 41 7.11 -33.13 10.82
CA ASP A 41 6.18 -32.71 9.77
C ASP A 41 4.92 -32.07 10.38
N PHE A 42 4.37 -32.70 11.42
CA PHE A 42 3.22 -32.16 12.15
C PHE A 42 3.52 -30.76 12.75
N LEU A 43 4.68 -30.60 13.38
CA LEU A 43 5.12 -29.31 13.92
C LEU A 43 5.29 -28.26 12.83
N GLU A 44 5.87 -28.63 11.69
CA GLU A 44 6.05 -27.75 10.54
C GLU A 44 4.71 -27.23 10.01
N HIS A 45 3.73 -28.12 9.83
CA HIS A 45 2.39 -27.75 9.39
C HIS A 45 1.70 -26.78 10.37
N LEU A 46 1.80 -27.03 11.68
CA LEU A 46 1.26 -26.14 12.70
C LEU A 46 1.88 -24.74 12.64
N LEU A 47 3.20 -24.65 12.50
CA LEU A 47 3.92 -23.37 12.38
C LEU A 47 3.58 -22.65 11.05
N HIS A 48 3.34 -23.43 9.99
CA HIS A 48 2.94 -22.88 8.70
C HIS A 48 1.56 -22.22 8.78
N GLU A 49 0.59 -22.85 9.44
CA GLU A 49 -0.74 -22.27 9.67
C GLU A 49 -0.67 -20.94 10.46
N GLU A 50 0.12 -20.90 11.53
CA GLU A 50 0.31 -19.65 12.29
C GLU A 50 0.95 -18.56 11.44
N LYS A 51 1.95 -18.92 10.62
CA LYS A 51 2.61 -17.99 9.70
C LYS A 51 1.61 -17.41 8.68
N LEU A 52 0.77 -18.26 8.08
CA LEU A 52 -0.26 -17.84 7.12
C LEU A 52 -1.27 -16.89 7.79
N ALA A 53 -1.79 -17.27 8.95
CA ALA A 53 -2.75 -16.46 9.67
C ALA A 53 -2.17 -15.10 10.11
N ARG A 54 -0.91 -15.05 10.54
CA ARG A 54 -0.22 -13.80 10.83
C ARG A 54 -0.05 -12.93 9.59
N HIS A 55 0.29 -13.56 8.47
CA HIS A 55 0.42 -12.84 7.19
C HIS A 55 -0.92 -12.23 6.78
N GLN A 56 -2.00 -12.99 6.83
CA GLN A 56 -3.35 -12.52 6.51
C GLN A 56 -3.81 -11.38 7.43
N ARG A 57 -3.61 -11.52 8.76
CA ARG A 57 -3.94 -10.46 9.73
C ARG A 57 -3.15 -9.17 9.46
N LYS A 58 -1.85 -9.29 9.17
CA LYS A 58 -1.00 -8.16 8.80
C LYS A 58 -1.48 -7.49 7.52
N GLN A 59 -1.81 -8.28 6.50
CA GLN A 59 -2.32 -7.80 5.23
C GLN A 59 -3.65 -7.06 5.38
N ALA A 60 -4.60 -7.63 6.12
CA ALA A 60 -5.88 -6.99 6.40
C ALA A 60 -5.70 -5.66 7.16
N MET A 61 -4.81 -5.63 8.15
CA MET A 61 -4.48 -4.41 8.88
C MET A 61 -3.86 -3.35 7.95
N TYR A 62 -2.93 -3.71 7.08
CA TYR A 62 -2.28 -2.79 6.17
C TYR A 62 -3.24 -2.27 5.09
N THR A 63 -4.15 -3.11 4.58
CA THR A 63 -5.21 -2.68 3.66
C THR A 63 -6.08 -1.61 4.31
N ARG A 64 -6.51 -1.83 5.55
CA ARG A 64 -7.31 -0.84 6.29
C ARG A 64 -6.53 0.46 6.56
N MET A 65 -5.25 0.35 6.91
CA MET A 65 -4.39 1.53 7.15
C MET A 65 -4.05 2.30 5.88
N ALA A 66 -4.05 1.64 4.73
CA ALA A 66 -3.79 2.28 3.44
C ALA A 66 -4.87 3.28 3.06
N ALA A 67 -6.08 3.16 3.60
CA ALA A 67 -7.22 4.05 3.36
C ALA A 67 -7.57 4.20 1.86
N PHE A 68 -7.52 3.09 1.11
CA PHE A 68 -7.98 3.10 -0.27
C PHE A 68 -9.48 3.40 -0.35
N PRO A 69 -9.95 4.25 -1.28
CA PRO A 69 -11.38 4.52 -1.47
C PRO A 69 -12.14 3.26 -1.93
N ALA A 70 -11.49 2.38 -2.67
CA ALA A 70 -11.96 1.07 -3.06
C ALA A 70 -10.74 0.16 -3.32
N VAL A 71 -10.90 -1.15 -3.18
CA VAL A 71 -9.88 -2.10 -3.62
C VAL A 71 -9.97 -2.21 -5.14
N LYS A 72 -8.83 -2.07 -5.81
CA LYS A 72 -8.66 -2.23 -7.26
C LYS A 72 -7.46 -3.11 -7.53
N THR A 73 -7.56 -3.97 -8.54
CA THR A 73 -6.52 -4.91 -8.92
C THR A 73 -6.04 -4.66 -10.35
N PHE A 74 -4.88 -5.21 -10.70
CA PHE A 74 -4.40 -5.14 -12.09
C PHE A 74 -5.24 -6.00 -13.04
N GLU A 75 -5.86 -7.05 -12.53
CA GLU A 75 -6.72 -7.95 -13.30
C GLU A 75 -8.03 -7.27 -13.74
N GLU A 76 -8.53 -6.32 -12.92
CA GLU A 76 -9.72 -5.52 -13.23
C GLU A 76 -9.44 -4.31 -14.13
N TYR A 77 -8.16 -4.05 -14.43
CA TYR A 77 -7.79 -2.89 -15.25
C TYR A 77 -7.94 -3.18 -16.73
N ASP A 78 -8.78 -2.39 -17.40
CA ASP A 78 -8.97 -2.48 -18.85
C ASP A 78 -7.86 -1.76 -19.60
N PHE A 79 -6.90 -2.52 -20.11
CA PHE A 79 -5.78 -2.02 -20.89
C PHE A 79 -6.19 -1.54 -22.28
N THR A 80 -7.39 -1.88 -22.76
CA THR A 80 -7.85 -1.48 -24.09
C THR A 80 -8.34 -0.03 -24.09
N PHE A 81 -8.85 0.44 -22.95
CA PHE A 81 -9.36 1.80 -22.79
C PHE A 81 -8.24 2.85 -22.69
N ALA A 82 -7.09 2.50 -22.14
CA ALA A 82 -5.96 3.40 -21.91
C ALA A 82 -4.85 3.15 -22.93
N THR A 83 -5.00 3.66 -24.14
CA THR A 83 -4.08 3.42 -25.27
C THR A 83 -2.69 4.05 -25.11
N GLY A 84 -2.50 4.96 -24.13
CA GLY A 84 -1.22 5.68 -23.91
C GLY A 84 -0.29 5.02 -22.91
N ALA A 85 -0.74 4.04 -22.11
CA ALA A 85 0.14 3.43 -21.11
C ALA A 85 0.81 2.18 -21.68
N PRO A 86 2.15 2.15 -21.82
CA PRO A 86 2.86 1.00 -22.33
C PRO A 86 2.66 -0.20 -21.41
N GLN A 87 1.93 -1.22 -21.86
CA GLN A 87 1.58 -2.41 -21.07
C GLN A 87 2.82 -3.07 -20.45
N LYS A 88 3.94 -3.11 -21.17
CA LYS A 88 5.20 -3.63 -20.65
C LYS A 88 5.73 -2.85 -19.45
N GLN A 89 5.58 -1.52 -19.46
CA GLN A 89 6.02 -0.67 -18.34
C GLN A 89 5.11 -0.87 -17.12
N LEU A 90 3.79 -0.98 -17.31
CA LEU A 90 2.86 -1.25 -16.22
C LEU A 90 3.11 -2.62 -15.57
N GLN A 91 3.43 -3.64 -16.39
CA GLN A 91 3.82 -4.94 -15.86
C GLN A 91 5.13 -4.89 -15.07
N SER A 92 6.11 -4.07 -15.49
CA SER A 92 7.33 -3.89 -14.71
C SER A 92 7.09 -3.24 -13.34
N LEU A 93 6.09 -2.37 -13.23
CA LEU A 93 5.72 -1.76 -11.95
C LEU A 93 5.05 -2.75 -10.99
N ARG A 94 4.47 -3.83 -11.50
CA ARG A 94 3.90 -4.91 -10.68
C ARG A 94 4.97 -5.63 -9.84
N SER A 95 6.23 -5.60 -10.25
CA SER A 95 7.34 -6.14 -9.47
C SER A 95 7.64 -5.36 -8.18
N LEU A 96 7.07 -4.15 -8.03
CA LEU A 96 7.27 -3.24 -6.90
C LEU A 96 8.73 -2.80 -6.67
N SER A 97 9.62 -3.07 -7.61
CA SER A 97 11.05 -2.73 -7.50
C SER A 97 11.31 -1.22 -7.34
N PHE A 98 10.39 -0.38 -7.84
CA PHE A 98 10.44 1.07 -7.63
C PHE A 98 10.35 1.46 -6.14
N ILE A 99 9.63 0.67 -5.31
CA ILE A 99 9.54 0.91 -3.86
C ILE A 99 10.88 0.62 -3.18
N GLU A 100 11.57 -0.43 -3.60
CA GLU A 100 12.90 -0.78 -3.07
C GLU A 100 13.95 0.26 -3.43
N ARG A 101 13.87 0.80 -4.66
CA ARG A 101 14.75 1.86 -5.15
C ARG A 101 14.35 3.28 -4.68
N ASN A 102 13.27 3.42 -3.91
CA ASN A 102 12.69 4.69 -3.47
C ASN A 102 12.37 5.65 -4.62
N GLU A 103 11.97 5.12 -5.77
CA GLU A 103 11.63 5.89 -6.96
C GLU A 103 10.20 6.46 -6.87
N ASN A 104 10.01 7.61 -7.47
CA ASN A 104 8.71 8.25 -7.57
C ASN A 104 8.08 7.97 -8.95
N ILE A 105 6.79 7.72 -8.95
CA ILE A 105 5.99 7.53 -10.16
C ILE A 105 5.03 8.71 -10.29
N VAL A 106 4.99 9.32 -11.46
CA VAL A 106 4.00 10.36 -11.79
C VAL A 106 3.11 9.86 -12.92
N LEU A 107 1.81 9.72 -12.61
CA LEU A 107 0.78 9.33 -13.58
C LEU A 107 0.13 10.62 -14.11
N LEU A 108 0.31 10.87 -15.40
CA LEU A 108 -0.17 12.08 -16.08
C LEU A 108 -1.23 11.73 -17.11
N GLY A 109 -2.31 12.47 -17.18
CA GLY A 109 -3.34 12.30 -18.19
C GLY A 109 -4.69 12.90 -17.78
N PRO A 110 -5.66 12.95 -18.69
CA PRO A 110 -6.99 13.48 -18.42
C PRO A 110 -7.73 12.68 -17.34
N SER A 111 -8.84 13.20 -16.85
CA SER A 111 -9.71 12.48 -15.92
C SER A 111 -10.30 11.23 -16.61
N GLY A 112 -10.59 10.17 -15.86
CA GLY A 112 -11.26 8.98 -16.37
C GLY A 112 -10.36 7.91 -17.01
N VAL A 113 -9.08 8.18 -17.31
CA VAL A 113 -8.18 7.21 -17.98
C VAL A 113 -7.63 6.09 -17.07
N GLY A 114 -8.14 5.94 -15.85
CA GLY A 114 -7.75 4.84 -14.97
C GLY A 114 -6.49 5.08 -14.13
N LYS A 115 -5.95 6.31 -14.02
CA LYS A 115 -4.77 6.60 -13.19
C LYS A 115 -4.93 6.16 -11.74
N THR A 116 -6.06 6.54 -11.12
CA THR A 116 -6.40 6.19 -9.74
C THR A 116 -6.54 4.68 -9.56
N HIS A 117 -7.15 3.99 -10.53
CA HIS A 117 -7.25 2.53 -10.54
C HIS A 117 -5.85 1.89 -10.49
N LEU A 118 -4.95 2.28 -11.37
CA LEU A 118 -3.57 1.75 -11.41
C LEU A 118 -2.79 2.07 -10.16
N ALA A 119 -2.91 3.28 -9.63
CA ALA A 119 -2.22 3.65 -8.40
C ALA A 119 -2.70 2.81 -7.20
N ILE A 120 -4.00 2.57 -7.09
CA ILE A 120 -4.57 1.70 -6.06
C ILE A 120 -4.14 0.24 -6.29
N ALA A 121 -4.15 -0.26 -7.53
CA ALA A 121 -3.71 -1.62 -7.85
C ALA A 121 -2.24 -1.85 -7.44
N MET A 122 -1.33 -0.92 -7.76
CA MET A 122 0.06 -0.96 -7.28
C MET A 122 0.15 -0.91 -5.76
N GLY A 123 -0.63 -0.06 -5.13
CA GLY A 123 -0.70 0.05 -3.67
C GLY A 123 -1.23 -1.23 -3.02
N TYR A 124 -2.22 -1.87 -3.60
CA TYR A 124 -2.79 -3.12 -3.11
C TYR A 124 -1.80 -4.28 -3.24
N GLU A 125 -1.09 -4.40 -4.38
CA GLU A 125 0.00 -5.37 -4.51
C GLU A 125 1.11 -5.13 -3.47
N ALA A 126 1.46 -3.87 -3.20
CA ALA A 126 2.43 -3.54 -2.16
C ALA A 126 1.94 -3.98 -0.76
N VAL A 127 0.67 -3.79 -0.45
CA VAL A 127 0.07 -4.29 0.81
C VAL A 127 0.12 -5.81 0.89
N ARG A 128 -0.17 -6.51 -0.21
CA ARG A 128 -0.06 -7.99 -0.29
C ARG A 128 1.37 -8.47 -0.06
N ALA A 129 2.35 -7.70 -0.52
CA ALA A 129 3.77 -7.94 -0.24
C ALA A 129 4.20 -7.54 1.19
N GLY A 130 3.25 -7.10 2.04
CA GLY A 130 3.53 -6.72 3.42
C GLY A 130 4.17 -5.35 3.60
N ILE A 131 4.07 -4.48 2.59
CA ILE A 131 4.58 -3.11 2.58
C ILE A 131 3.49 -2.16 3.11
N LYS A 132 3.87 -1.21 3.99
CA LYS A 132 2.95 -0.16 4.45
C LYS A 132 2.70 0.86 3.35
N VAL A 133 1.44 1.02 2.99
CA VAL A 133 0.97 1.99 2.00
C VAL A 133 0.04 3.00 2.68
N ARG A 134 -0.01 4.21 2.15
CA ARG A 134 -1.04 5.19 2.45
C ARG A 134 -1.53 5.85 1.16
N PHE A 135 -2.83 5.85 0.98
CA PHE A 135 -3.54 6.63 -0.03
C PHE A 135 -4.11 7.90 0.60
N THR A 136 -4.07 9.02 -0.11
CA THR A 136 -4.70 10.28 0.30
C THR A 136 -4.89 11.16 -0.93
N THR A 137 -5.87 12.08 -0.89
CA THR A 137 -5.91 13.18 -1.86
C THR A 137 -4.93 14.28 -1.45
N ALA A 138 -4.52 15.12 -2.40
CA ALA A 138 -3.68 16.28 -2.09
C ALA A 138 -4.39 17.24 -1.11
N ALA A 139 -5.69 17.45 -1.29
CA ALA A 139 -6.51 18.29 -0.42
C ALA A 139 -6.56 17.78 1.02
N ASP A 140 -6.86 16.48 1.22
CA ASP A 140 -6.92 15.87 2.55
C ASP A 140 -5.56 15.89 3.24
N LEU A 141 -4.49 15.62 2.51
CA LEU A 141 -3.14 15.67 3.05
C LEU A 141 -2.81 17.07 3.58
N LEU A 142 -3.08 18.09 2.79
CA LEU A 142 -2.81 19.49 3.14
C LEU A 142 -3.69 19.95 4.32
N LEU A 143 -4.98 19.59 4.32
CA LEU A 143 -5.88 19.87 5.43
C LEU A 143 -5.40 19.23 6.73
N GLN A 144 -4.97 17.99 6.69
CA GLN A 144 -4.42 17.29 7.86
C GLN A 144 -3.14 17.96 8.38
N LEU A 145 -2.23 18.35 7.48
CA LEU A 145 -0.96 18.97 7.86
C LEU A 145 -1.16 20.39 8.40
N SER A 146 -1.99 21.22 7.75
CA SER A 146 -2.30 22.57 8.20
C SER A 146 -3.03 22.58 9.55
N THR A 147 -3.96 21.66 9.75
CA THR A 147 -4.65 21.46 11.03
C THR A 147 -3.68 21.03 12.13
N ALA A 148 -2.80 20.07 11.83
CA ALA A 148 -1.78 19.60 12.76
C ALA A 148 -0.77 20.71 13.12
N GLN A 149 -0.46 21.61 12.18
CA GLN A 149 0.41 22.75 12.42
C GLN A 149 -0.23 23.73 13.40
N ARG A 150 -1.49 24.08 13.19
CA ARG A 150 -2.28 24.93 14.13
C ARG A 150 -2.38 24.33 15.53
N GLN A 151 -2.41 23.01 15.65
CA GLN A 151 -2.49 22.27 16.91
C GLN A 151 -1.12 21.93 17.53
N GLY A 152 -0.01 22.40 16.97
CA GLY A 152 1.35 22.07 17.46
C GLY A 152 1.77 20.61 17.29
N ARG A 153 1.02 19.78 16.53
CA ARG A 153 1.25 18.33 16.34
C ARG A 153 1.84 17.99 14.97
N TYR A 154 2.32 18.99 14.23
CA TYR A 154 2.83 18.83 12.85
C TYR A 154 3.87 17.72 12.72
N LYS A 155 4.90 17.68 13.59
CA LYS A 155 5.97 16.67 13.53
C LYS A 155 5.43 15.24 13.67
N THR A 156 4.53 15.01 14.60
CA THR A 156 3.93 13.70 14.84
C THR A 156 3.04 13.26 13.67
N THR A 157 2.22 14.16 13.14
CA THR A 157 1.34 13.91 12.00
C THR A 157 2.15 13.63 10.74
N LEU A 158 3.19 14.42 10.48
CA LEU A 158 4.10 14.20 9.37
C LEU A 158 4.80 12.85 9.47
N GLN A 159 5.33 12.51 10.65
CA GLN A 159 6.04 11.24 10.85
C GLN A 159 5.11 10.03 10.64
N ARG A 160 3.93 10.04 11.25
CA ARG A 160 2.99 8.91 11.18
C ARG A 160 2.28 8.81 9.82
N GLY A 161 1.84 9.95 9.30
CA GLY A 161 1.02 10.00 8.10
C GLY A 161 1.81 10.03 6.79
N VAL A 162 2.99 10.63 6.79
CA VAL A 162 3.77 10.86 5.57
C VAL A 162 5.02 10.02 5.54
N MET A 163 5.79 9.93 6.63
CA MET A 163 7.10 9.26 6.61
C MET A 163 7.04 7.78 6.94
N ALA A 164 6.06 7.33 7.75
CA ALA A 164 5.97 5.92 8.16
C ALA A 164 5.57 4.94 7.04
N PRO A 165 4.68 5.29 6.08
CA PRO A 165 4.40 4.44 4.93
C PRO A 165 5.62 4.37 3.98
N ARG A 166 5.96 3.16 3.52
CA ARG A 166 7.00 2.97 2.48
C ARG A 166 6.54 3.49 1.12
N LEU A 167 5.24 3.40 0.84
CA LEU A 167 4.61 3.95 -0.37
C LEU A 167 3.53 4.96 0.03
N LEU A 168 3.61 6.17 -0.49
CA LEU A 168 2.58 7.21 -0.38
C LEU A 168 1.96 7.45 -1.75
N ILE A 169 0.64 7.34 -1.83
CA ILE A 169 -0.14 7.59 -3.04
C ILE A 169 -0.90 8.90 -2.82
N ILE A 170 -0.66 9.89 -3.69
CA ILE A 170 -1.31 11.20 -3.63
C ILE A 170 -2.12 11.40 -4.90
N ASP A 171 -3.43 11.45 -4.74
CA ASP A 171 -4.38 11.66 -5.84
C ASP A 171 -4.82 13.12 -5.94
N GLU A 172 -5.41 13.48 -7.08
CA GLU A 172 -6.05 14.78 -7.34
C GLU A 172 -5.10 15.99 -7.23
N ILE A 173 -3.83 15.81 -7.55
CA ILE A 173 -2.90 16.93 -7.60
C ILE A 173 -3.25 17.83 -8.79
N GLY A 174 -3.51 19.11 -8.52
CA GLY A 174 -3.82 20.12 -9.55
C GLY A 174 -5.30 20.33 -9.82
N TYR A 175 -6.22 19.69 -9.09
CA TYR A 175 -7.66 19.99 -9.16
C TYR A 175 -8.01 21.36 -8.59
N LEU A 176 -7.32 21.80 -7.53
CA LEU A 176 -7.52 23.08 -6.90
C LEU A 176 -6.19 23.84 -6.86
N PRO A 177 -6.22 25.18 -7.05
CA PRO A 177 -5.03 25.99 -6.86
C PRO A 177 -4.65 25.99 -5.37
N PHE A 178 -3.41 25.64 -5.07
CA PHE A 178 -2.89 25.71 -3.72
C PHE A 178 -2.65 27.18 -3.33
N SER A 179 -2.99 27.56 -2.11
CA SER A 179 -2.47 28.76 -1.50
C SER A 179 -0.96 28.68 -1.33
N GLN A 180 -0.28 29.81 -1.13
CA GLN A 180 1.17 29.82 -0.93
C GLN A 180 1.62 28.94 0.26
N GLU A 181 0.82 28.91 1.32
CA GLU A 181 1.13 28.09 2.50
C GLU A 181 0.96 26.59 2.22
N GLU A 182 -0.11 26.21 1.53
CA GLU A 182 -0.34 24.84 1.11
C GLU A 182 0.74 24.35 0.14
N ALA A 183 1.14 25.19 -0.81
CA ALA A 183 2.23 24.86 -1.73
C ALA A 183 3.54 24.62 -0.97
N LYS A 184 3.86 25.41 0.05
CA LYS A 184 5.04 25.21 0.92
C LYS A 184 4.94 23.89 1.68
N LEU A 185 3.76 23.57 2.26
CA LEU A 185 3.55 22.32 2.97
C LEU A 185 3.69 21.11 2.04
N PHE A 186 3.09 21.18 0.85
CA PHE A 186 3.19 20.13 -0.15
C PHE A 186 4.65 19.91 -0.59
N PHE A 187 5.37 20.99 -0.89
CA PHE A 187 6.78 20.92 -1.22
C PHE A 187 7.63 20.28 -0.10
N GLN A 188 7.35 20.61 1.17
CA GLN A 188 8.04 19.99 2.29
C GLN A 188 7.78 18.48 2.38
N VAL A 189 6.56 18.00 2.04
CA VAL A 189 6.26 16.56 1.96
C VAL A 189 7.13 15.90 0.92
N ILE A 190 7.13 16.44 -0.31
CA ILE A 190 7.93 15.90 -1.42
C ILE A 190 9.42 15.88 -1.06
N ALA A 191 9.97 17.01 -0.61
CA ALA A 191 11.37 17.13 -0.24
C ALA A 191 11.81 16.16 0.88
N LYS A 192 10.94 15.92 1.87
CA LYS A 192 11.25 15.00 2.97
C LYS A 192 11.23 13.53 2.57
N ARG A 193 10.40 13.17 1.58
CA ARG A 193 10.32 11.80 1.07
C ARG A 193 11.31 11.50 -0.03
N TYR A 194 11.83 12.54 -0.67
CA TYR A 194 12.79 12.40 -1.76
C TYR A 194 13.95 11.48 -1.37
N GLU A 195 14.25 10.48 -2.19
CA GLU A 195 15.27 9.43 -2.00
C GLU A 195 15.12 8.56 -0.73
N LYS A 196 14.10 8.79 0.09
CA LYS A 196 13.89 8.05 1.34
C LYS A 196 12.79 7.01 1.25
N SER A 197 11.79 7.25 0.40
CA SER A 197 10.66 6.35 0.23
C SER A 197 9.86 6.70 -1.02
N ALA A 198 9.25 5.69 -1.63
CA ALA A 198 8.53 5.83 -2.89
C ALA A 198 7.23 6.63 -2.76
N MET A 199 6.86 7.34 -3.85
CA MET A 199 5.57 8.01 -3.99
C MET A 199 4.96 7.72 -5.36
N ILE A 200 3.62 7.65 -5.40
CA ILE A 200 2.84 7.71 -6.64
C ILE A 200 2.04 8.99 -6.59
N GLN A 201 2.16 9.81 -7.62
CA GLN A 201 1.49 11.09 -7.75
C GLN A 201 0.62 11.09 -9.00
N MET A 202 -0.63 11.56 -8.87
CA MET A 202 -1.55 11.65 -10.00
C MET A 202 -1.89 13.10 -10.30
N CYS A 203 -1.59 13.51 -11.54
CA CYS A 203 -1.85 14.87 -12.02
C CYS A 203 -2.73 14.84 -13.26
N ILE A 204 -3.56 15.88 -13.41
CA ILE A 204 -4.26 16.15 -14.66
C ILE A 204 -3.32 16.89 -15.60
N ARG A 205 -3.32 16.53 -16.88
CA ARG A 205 -2.38 17.02 -17.91
C ARG A 205 -2.43 18.55 -18.11
N ASP A 206 -3.56 19.18 -17.85
CA ASP A 206 -3.84 20.56 -18.25
C ASP A 206 -3.52 21.62 -17.19
N SER A 207 -3.03 21.24 -16.04
CA SER A 207 -2.60 22.20 -15.03
C SER A 207 -1.17 22.72 -15.33
N PHE A 208 -1.10 23.77 -16.14
CA PHE A 208 0.09 24.61 -16.25
C PHE A 208 0.46 25.08 -14.84
N GLY A 209 1.57 24.55 -14.30
CA GLY A 209 2.05 24.88 -12.95
C GLY A 209 1.97 23.76 -11.91
N CYS A 210 1.72 22.51 -12.29
CA CYS A 210 1.86 21.38 -11.37
C CYS A 210 3.29 21.33 -10.82
N ILE A 211 3.43 21.68 -9.53
CA ILE A 211 4.72 21.74 -8.82
C ILE A 211 5.47 20.41 -8.92
N SER A 212 4.76 19.28 -8.93
CA SER A 212 5.34 17.95 -9.10
C SER A 212 5.89 17.70 -10.51
N CYS A 213 5.35 18.36 -11.54
CA CYS A 213 5.84 18.23 -12.92
C CYS A 213 7.13 19.04 -13.18
N THR A 214 7.43 20.02 -12.34
CA THR A 214 8.59 20.92 -12.47
C THR A 214 9.84 20.40 -11.77
N LEU A 215 9.68 19.44 -10.84
CA LEU A 215 10.81 18.81 -10.18
C LEU A 215 11.54 17.88 -11.17
N ARG A 216 12.71 18.33 -11.64
CA ARG A 216 13.66 17.56 -12.46
C ARG A 216 14.38 16.53 -11.59
N THR A 217 13.71 15.45 -11.24
CA THR A 217 14.34 14.37 -10.50
C THR A 217 14.03 13.04 -11.20
N SER A 218 14.77 12.01 -10.90
CA SER A 218 14.66 10.64 -11.42
C SER A 218 13.26 10.02 -11.24
N GLU A 219 12.26 10.61 -11.90
CA GLU A 219 10.86 10.23 -11.79
C GLU A 219 10.47 9.44 -13.01
N PHE A 220 9.86 8.30 -12.76
CA PHE A 220 9.24 7.51 -13.80
C PHE A 220 7.88 8.14 -14.16
N LYS A 221 7.78 8.75 -15.36
CA LYS A 221 6.59 9.45 -15.84
C LYS A 221 5.81 8.55 -16.79
N LEU A 222 4.60 8.17 -16.40
CA LEU A 222 3.62 7.52 -17.28
C LEU A 222 2.61 8.56 -17.78
N ARG A 223 2.54 8.74 -19.10
CA ARG A 223 1.51 9.56 -19.75
C ARG A 223 0.41 8.66 -20.29
N PHE A 224 -0.81 9.04 -20.00
CA PHE A 224 -2.01 8.43 -20.54
C PHE A 224 -2.60 9.40 -21.57
N ASP A 225 -2.67 8.97 -22.80
CA ASP A 225 -3.35 9.70 -23.86
C ASP A 225 -4.71 9.03 -24.11
N VAL A 226 -5.74 9.83 -24.40
CA VAL A 226 -7.01 9.31 -24.92
C VAL A 226 -6.85 9.31 -26.43
N SER A 227 -7.13 8.19 -27.08
CA SER A 227 -7.26 8.15 -28.54
C SER A 227 -8.37 9.11 -28.93
N SER A 228 -8.04 10.15 -29.65
CA SER A 228 -9.05 10.93 -30.37
C SER A 228 -9.58 10.03 -31.48
N GLU A 229 -10.77 9.47 -31.29
CA GLU A 229 -11.63 9.08 -32.42
C GLU A 229 -12.16 10.32 -33.10
#